data_43270e640c335e6c3a4ef1abfddfe0c3
#
_entry.id   43270e640c335e6c3a4ef1abfddfe0c3
#
_cell.length_a   1.000
_cell.length_b   1.000
_cell.length_c   1.000
_cell.angle_alpha   90.00
_cell.angle_beta   90.00
_cell.angle_gamma   90.00
#
_symmetry.space_group_name_H-M   'P 1'
#
loop_
_entity.id
_entity.type
_entity.pdbx_description
1 polymer ?
#
loop_
_entity_poly.entity_id
_entity_poly.type
_entity_poly.pdbx_seq_one_letter_code
_entity_poly.pdbx_strand_id
1 'polypeptide(L)'
;MDEPIPVTPTQHYFMGGVWVDKDGRTSMPGLYAAGETACNGVHGKNRLASNSLLEALVWGRRAAWYMRTGESLAVEQAGDPALDGRHRALSADTLAIDDLARAAGTQAVEE
;
A
#
# COMPACT_ATOMS: atom_id res chain seq x y z
N MET A 1 35.49 -9.92 17.03
CA MET A 1 34.86 -9.29 18.22
C MET A 1 33.38 -9.62 18.13
N ASP A 2 32.93 -10.55 18.98
CA ASP A 2 31.55 -11.06 18.94
C ASP A 2 30.82 -10.55 20.18
N GLU A 3 30.75 -9.23 20.33
CA GLU A 3 29.93 -8.62 21.36
C GLU A 3 28.49 -8.45 20.86
N PRO A 4 27.49 -8.92 21.60
CA PRO A 4 26.10 -8.72 21.25
C PRO A 4 25.75 -7.23 21.22
N ILE A 5 24.97 -6.81 20.22
CA ILE A 5 24.41 -5.46 20.19
C ILE A 5 23.19 -5.43 21.13
N PRO A 6 23.11 -4.50 22.09
CA PRO A 6 21.95 -4.38 22.95
C PRO A 6 20.74 -3.92 22.15
N VAL A 7 19.66 -4.68 22.20
CA VAL A 7 18.39 -4.37 21.53
C VAL A 7 17.25 -4.44 22.52
N THR A 8 16.27 -3.56 22.37
CA THR A 8 15.02 -3.58 23.14
C THR A 8 13.88 -3.89 22.18
N PRO A 9 13.09 -4.96 22.42
CA PRO A 9 11.89 -5.21 21.63
C PRO A 9 10.92 -4.03 21.74
N THR A 10 10.51 -3.50 20.58
CA THR A 10 9.59 -2.36 20.53
C THR A 10 8.59 -2.62 19.41
N GLN A 11 7.33 -2.27 19.65
CA GLN A 11 6.36 -2.26 18.55
C GLN A 11 6.79 -1.24 17.51
N HIS A 12 6.89 -1.68 16.27
CA HIS A 12 7.37 -0.86 15.17
C HIS A 12 6.29 -0.56 14.15
N TYR A 13 5.48 -1.54 13.77
CA TYR A 13 4.44 -1.42 12.76
C TYR A 13 3.27 -2.34 13.08
N PHE A 14 2.05 -1.83 12.92
CA PHE A 14 0.82 -2.58 13.12
C PHE A 14 0.35 -3.19 11.81
N MET A 15 0.39 -4.53 11.71
CA MET A 15 -0.22 -5.26 10.60
C MET A 15 -1.71 -5.45 10.88
N GLY A 16 -2.53 -5.23 9.86
CA GLY A 16 -3.98 -5.22 10.01
C GLY A 16 -4.53 -3.80 10.03
N GLY A 17 -5.70 -3.60 10.61
CA GLY A 17 -6.36 -2.29 10.68
C GLY A 17 -7.72 -2.28 10.01
N VAL A 18 -8.16 -1.11 9.57
CA VAL A 18 -9.44 -0.92 8.87
C VAL A 18 -9.37 -1.60 7.50
N TRP A 19 -10.27 -2.55 7.24
CA TRP A 19 -10.33 -3.19 5.93
C TRP A 19 -10.63 -2.16 4.84
N VAL A 20 -9.86 -2.24 3.75
CA VAL A 20 -10.04 -1.39 2.57
C VAL A 20 -9.85 -2.20 1.28
N ASP A 21 -10.52 -1.73 0.23
CA ASP A 21 -10.31 -2.25 -1.12
C ASP A 21 -9.08 -1.59 -1.79
N LYS A 22 -8.89 -1.90 -3.08
CA LYS A 22 -7.79 -1.36 -3.89
C LYS A 22 -7.80 0.17 -4.03
N ASP A 23 -8.91 0.83 -3.79
CA ASP A 23 -9.09 2.29 -3.86
C ASP A 23 -9.17 2.94 -2.48
N GLY A 24 -8.80 2.21 -1.42
CA GLY A 24 -8.81 2.69 -0.05
C GLY A 24 -10.21 2.87 0.56
N ARG A 25 -11.26 2.36 -0.09
CA ARG A 25 -12.64 2.43 0.43
C ARG A 25 -12.85 1.40 1.52
N THR A 26 -13.48 1.80 2.60
CA THR A 26 -13.92 0.89 3.67
C THR A 26 -15.29 0.30 3.36
N SER A 27 -15.77 -0.58 4.24
CA SER A 27 -17.15 -1.08 4.18
C SER A 27 -18.21 0.00 4.47
N MET A 28 -17.82 1.13 5.06
CA MET A 28 -18.71 2.26 5.33
C MET A 28 -18.66 3.25 4.16
N PRO A 29 -19.78 3.55 3.49
CA PRO A 29 -19.80 4.51 2.41
C PRO A 29 -19.26 5.89 2.82
N GLY A 30 -18.37 6.45 1.99
CA GLY A 30 -17.76 7.75 2.23
C GLY A 30 -16.57 7.75 3.20
N LEU A 31 -16.24 6.60 3.80
CA LEU A 31 -15.06 6.46 4.65
C LEU A 31 -13.93 5.76 3.89
N TYR A 32 -12.75 6.35 3.95
CA TYR A 32 -11.52 5.86 3.34
C TYR A 32 -10.43 5.69 4.38
N ALA A 33 -9.50 4.77 4.14
CA ALA A 33 -8.30 4.61 4.94
C ALA A 33 -7.11 4.25 4.05
N ALA A 34 -5.92 4.70 4.44
CA ALA A 34 -4.66 4.37 3.78
C ALA A 34 -3.50 4.42 4.80
N GLY A 35 -2.39 3.76 4.48
CA GLY A 35 -1.22 3.66 5.35
C GLY A 35 -1.41 2.67 6.50
N GLU A 36 -0.65 2.84 7.57
CA GLU A 36 -0.58 1.88 8.69
C GLU A 36 -1.95 1.55 9.32
N THR A 37 -2.89 2.49 9.30
CA THR A 37 -4.25 2.28 9.83
C THR A 37 -5.12 1.38 8.96
N ALA A 38 -4.74 1.15 7.70
CA ALA A 38 -5.51 0.40 6.72
C ALA A 38 -5.00 -1.03 6.58
N CYS A 39 -5.94 -1.97 6.39
CA CYS A 39 -5.67 -3.35 6.03
C CYS A 39 -6.12 -3.60 4.59
N ASN A 40 -5.20 -3.49 3.66
CA ASN A 40 -5.41 -3.77 2.23
C ASN A 40 -4.88 -5.14 1.80
N GLY A 41 -4.32 -5.93 2.74
CA GLY A 41 -3.79 -7.27 2.52
C GLY A 41 -2.35 -7.33 2.02
N VAL A 42 -1.73 -6.21 1.62
CA VAL A 42 -0.39 -6.21 1.00
C VAL A 42 0.71 -6.72 1.92
N HIS A 43 0.54 -6.55 3.23
CA HIS A 43 1.54 -6.99 4.22
C HIS A 43 1.32 -8.40 4.74
N GLY A 44 0.15 -9.00 4.52
CA GLY A 44 -0.17 -10.32 5.05
C GLY A 44 0.07 -10.41 6.56
N LYS A 45 0.69 -11.50 7.00
CA LYS A 45 1.02 -11.73 8.43
C LYS A 45 2.18 -10.87 8.93
N ASN A 46 3.06 -10.41 8.04
CA ASN A 46 4.23 -9.61 8.42
C ASN A 46 4.72 -8.74 7.27
N ARG A 47 4.94 -7.47 7.56
CA ARG A 47 5.37 -6.47 6.59
C ARG A 47 6.82 -6.71 6.15
N LEU A 48 7.07 -6.69 4.83
CA LEU A 48 8.42 -6.57 4.31
C LEU A 48 8.99 -5.19 4.64
N ALA A 49 10.23 -5.14 5.08
CA ALA A 49 10.88 -3.90 5.50
C ALA A 49 10.76 -2.81 4.42
N SER A 50 10.45 -1.60 4.85
CA SER A 50 10.27 -0.38 4.02
C SER A 50 9.02 -0.33 3.14
N ASN A 51 8.28 -1.41 2.95
CA ASN A 51 7.08 -1.44 2.09
C ASN A 51 5.93 -0.59 2.61
N SER A 52 5.90 -0.25 3.89
CA SER A 52 4.84 0.59 4.45
C SER A 52 4.78 2.00 3.87
N LEU A 53 5.93 2.59 3.53
CA LEU A 53 5.98 3.91 2.90
C LEU A 53 5.40 3.87 1.48
N LEU A 54 5.74 2.84 0.71
CA LEU A 54 5.23 2.65 -0.64
C LEU A 54 3.73 2.36 -0.63
N GLU A 55 3.28 1.49 0.26
CA GLU A 55 1.86 1.20 0.47
C GLU A 55 1.07 2.48 0.81
N ALA A 56 1.53 3.28 1.75
CA ALA A 56 0.86 4.52 2.14
C ALA A 56 0.74 5.51 0.97
N LEU A 57 1.78 5.64 0.14
CA LEU A 57 1.79 6.50 -1.04
C LEU A 57 0.82 6.01 -2.11
N VAL A 58 0.84 4.71 -2.42
CA VAL A 58 0.01 4.11 -3.46
C VAL A 58 -1.47 4.19 -3.09
N TRP A 59 -1.83 3.71 -1.90
CA TRP A 59 -3.24 3.72 -1.47
C TRP A 59 -3.75 5.13 -1.18
N GLY A 60 -2.94 6.00 -0.62
CA GLY A 60 -3.31 7.40 -0.45
C GLY A 60 -3.63 8.08 -1.78
N ARG A 61 -2.82 7.85 -2.82
CA ARG A 61 -3.07 8.36 -4.17
C ARG A 61 -4.33 7.78 -4.80
N ARG A 62 -4.54 6.46 -4.68
CA ARG A 62 -5.74 5.78 -5.19
C ARG A 62 -7.01 6.28 -4.53
N ALA A 63 -7.00 6.41 -3.21
CA ALA A 63 -8.12 6.95 -2.46
C ALA A 63 -8.47 8.38 -2.89
N ALA A 64 -7.47 9.25 -2.99
CA ALA A 64 -7.66 10.64 -3.45
C ALA A 64 -8.21 10.70 -4.88
N TRP A 65 -7.72 9.85 -5.77
CA TRP A 65 -8.23 9.77 -7.14
C TRP A 65 -9.69 9.34 -7.16
N TYR A 66 -10.02 8.27 -6.44
CA TYR A 66 -11.39 7.75 -6.38
C TYR A 66 -12.35 8.76 -5.77
N MET A 67 -11.97 9.45 -4.69
CA MET A 67 -12.78 10.52 -4.09
C MET A 67 -13.09 11.64 -5.08
N ARG A 68 -12.14 11.95 -5.97
CA ARG A 68 -12.29 13.03 -6.96
C ARG A 68 -13.11 12.62 -8.18
N THR A 69 -12.93 11.40 -8.67
CA THR A 69 -13.47 10.98 -9.98
C THR A 69 -14.63 10.00 -9.87
N GLY A 70 -14.74 9.27 -8.76
CA GLY A 70 -15.65 8.13 -8.62
C GLY A 70 -15.17 6.87 -9.33
N GLU A 71 -13.96 6.88 -9.90
CA GLU A 71 -13.39 5.78 -10.68
C GLU A 71 -12.06 5.31 -10.11
N SER A 72 -11.76 4.01 -10.27
CA SER A 72 -10.47 3.46 -9.89
C SER A 72 -9.37 4.02 -10.77
N LEU A 73 -8.23 4.35 -10.17
CA LEU A 73 -7.04 4.76 -10.91
C LEU A 73 -6.54 3.60 -11.77
N ALA A 74 -6.62 3.76 -13.10
CA ALA A 74 -6.03 2.80 -14.02
C ALA A 74 -4.50 2.91 -13.99
N VAL A 75 -3.81 1.77 -14.16
CA VAL A 75 -2.34 1.72 -14.19
C VAL A 75 -1.78 2.63 -15.28
N GLU A 76 -2.47 2.73 -16.41
CA GLU A 76 -2.10 3.60 -17.54
C GLU A 76 -2.20 5.09 -17.20
N GLN A 77 -3.13 5.48 -16.31
CA GLN A 77 -3.27 6.87 -15.85
C GLN A 77 -2.26 7.24 -14.76
N ALA A 78 -1.56 6.25 -14.19
CA ALA A 78 -0.43 6.51 -13.30
C ALA A 78 0.74 7.19 -14.03
N GLY A 79 0.77 7.10 -15.36
CA GLY A 79 1.72 7.76 -16.26
C GLY A 79 1.27 9.10 -16.82
N ASP A 80 0.32 9.82 -16.18
CA ASP A 80 -0.13 11.14 -16.64
C ASP A 80 1.07 12.08 -16.84
N PRO A 81 1.32 12.56 -18.07
CA PRO A 81 2.41 13.46 -18.38
C PRO A 81 2.31 14.83 -17.70
N ALA A 82 1.15 15.19 -17.13
CA ALA A 82 1.01 16.38 -16.29
C ALA A 82 1.71 16.24 -14.92
N LEU A 83 2.12 15.04 -14.53
CA LEU A 83 2.98 14.75 -13.40
C LEU A 83 4.42 14.53 -13.88
N ASP A 84 4.95 15.54 -14.55
CA ASP A 84 6.33 15.78 -14.96
C ASP A 84 7.37 14.64 -14.63
N GLY A 85 8.39 14.49 -15.46
CA GLY A 85 9.43 13.47 -15.46
C GLY A 85 10.12 13.12 -14.13
N ARG A 86 9.79 13.79 -13.04
CA ARG A 86 10.16 13.47 -11.66
C ARG A 86 9.43 12.23 -11.11
N HIS A 87 8.30 11.83 -11.71
CA HIS A 87 7.48 10.70 -11.26
C HIS A 87 7.64 9.42 -12.10
N ARG A 88 8.51 9.45 -13.12
CA ARG A 88 8.75 8.28 -13.98
C ARG A 88 9.34 7.07 -13.21
N ALA A 89 10.10 7.31 -12.16
CA ALA A 89 10.63 6.26 -11.30
C ALA A 89 9.53 5.58 -10.47
N LEU A 90 8.54 6.36 -10.00
CA LEU A 90 7.43 5.83 -9.19
C LEU A 90 6.44 4.96 -10.00
N SER A 91 6.37 5.09 -11.33
CA SER A 91 5.44 4.30 -12.14
C SER A 91 5.86 2.85 -12.33
N ALA A 92 7.17 2.58 -12.44
CA ALA A 92 7.71 1.23 -12.53
C ALA A 92 7.59 0.50 -11.18
N ASP A 93 7.87 1.21 -10.07
CA ASP A 93 7.73 0.67 -8.72
C ASP A 93 6.26 0.42 -8.34
N THR A 94 5.33 1.21 -8.87
CA THR A 94 3.88 1.02 -8.66
C THR A 94 3.38 -0.26 -9.32
N LEU A 95 3.90 -0.63 -10.49
CA LEU A 95 3.58 -1.90 -11.18
C LEU A 95 4.09 -3.10 -10.38
N ALA A 96 5.32 -3.02 -9.85
CA ALA A 96 5.89 -4.08 -9.00
C ALA A 96 5.10 -4.25 -7.69
N ILE A 97 4.57 -3.17 -7.12
CA ILE A 97 3.75 -3.23 -5.90
C ILE A 97 2.37 -3.83 -6.19
N ASP A 98 1.75 -3.52 -7.32
CA ASP A 98 0.47 -4.12 -7.70
C ASP A 98 0.60 -5.65 -7.96
N ASP A 99 1.73 -6.08 -8.50
CA ASP A 99 2.02 -7.51 -8.68
C ASP A 99 2.33 -8.21 -7.35
N LEU A 100 3.03 -7.54 -6.43
CA LEU A 100 3.27 -8.03 -5.07
C LEU A 100 1.97 -8.09 -4.26
N ALA A 101 1.10 -7.11 -4.39
CA ALA A 101 -0.22 -7.09 -3.73
C ALA A 101 -1.13 -8.21 -4.25
N ARG A 102 -1.08 -8.50 -5.56
CA ARG A 102 -1.78 -9.64 -6.15
C ARG A 102 -1.25 -10.98 -5.65
N ALA A 103 0.06 -11.15 -5.60
CA ALA A 103 0.70 -12.37 -5.10
C ALA A 103 0.40 -12.62 -3.61
N ALA A 104 0.44 -11.57 -2.79
CA ALA A 104 0.12 -11.64 -1.37
C ALA A 104 -1.36 -11.96 -1.12
N GLY A 105 -2.28 -11.41 -1.92
CA GLY A 105 -3.71 -11.69 -1.84
C GLY A 105 -4.07 -13.13 -2.21
N THR A 106 -3.34 -13.72 -3.13
CA THR A 106 -3.54 -15.12 -3.55
C THR A 106 -3.08 -16.10 -2.47
N GLN A 107 -2.05 -15.78 -1.70
CA GLN A 107 -1.58 -16.63 -0.58
C GLN A 107 -2.45 -16.55 0.67
N ALA A 108 -3.21 -15.48 0.88
CA ALA A 108 -4.07 -15.32 2.05
C ALA A 108 -5.39 -16.11 1.95
N VAL A 109 -5.73 -16.64 0.77
CA VAL A 109 -6.98 -17.39 0.52
C VAL A 109 -6.78 -18.91 0.59
N GLU A 110 -5.53 -19.39 0.60
CA GLU A 110 -5.21 -20.84 0.59
C GLU A 110 -4.84 -21.43 1.97
N GLU A 111 -4.96 -20.68 3.07
CA GLU A 111 -4.83 -21.15 4.46
C GLU A 111 -6.15 -20.90 5.24
#